data_b062520df23dbf9536f9fa2801282910
#
_entry.id   b062520df23dbf9536f9fa2801282910
#
_cell.length_a   1.000
_cell.length_b   1.000
_cell.length_c   1.000
_cell.angle_alpha   90.00
_cell.angle_beta   90.00
_cell.angle_gamma   90.00
#
_symmetry.space_group_name_H-M   'P 1'
#
loop_
_entity.id
_entity.type
_entity.pdbx_description
1 polymer ?
#
loop_
_entity_poly.entity_id
_entity_poly.type
_entity_poly.pdbx_seq_one_letter_code
_entity_poly.pdbx_strand_id
1 'polypeptide(L)'
;MPDRSLWRCPTCGQTFVAVNMPHSCAVRPIEAHLGDGPELRAVYDRLVAALGGPVTENVTKSRITFQTRMRFAGIDSPRRDHLLANFVLTRPIDSPRLASVDYIPPYYYVHRVRLAREDDVDGELTAWLAESRQVGDQRHVTDPEWPKVRQPPEWVRVPRQVAAAIARGDDPSRVR
;
A
#
# COMPACT_ATOMS: atom_id res chain seq x y z
N MET A 1 5.20 24.12 2.33
CA MET A 1 4.21 23.79 3.38
C MET A 1 4.98 23.26 4.58
N PRO A 2 4.69 23.69 5.81
CA PRO A 2 5.38 23.15 6.97
C PRO A 2 5.17 21.66 7.04
N ASP A 3 6.21 20.96 7.42
CA ASP A 3 6.20 19.53 7.70
C ASP A 3 5.11 19.27 8.77
N ARG A 4 3.96 18.76 8.35
CA ARG A 4 2.88 18.43 9.29
C ARG A 4 3.40 17.33 10.20
N SER A 5 3.53 17.65 11.48
CA SER A 5 3.89 16.67 12.49
C SER A 5 2.94 15.47 12.43
N LEU A 6 3.49 14.28 12.42
CA LEU A 6 2.68 13.07 12.47
C LEU A 6 2.07 12.91 13.85
N TRP A 7 0.79 12.54 13.90
CA TRP A 7 0.17 12.12 15.15
C TRP A 7 0.71 10.75 15.57
N ARG A 8 1.09 10.63 16.83
CA ARG A 8 1.56 9.38 17.41
C ARG A 8 0.47 8.77 18.28
N CYS A 9 0.13 7.50 18.01
CA CYS A 9 -0.81 6.76 18.86
C CYS A 9 -0.24 6.58 20.28
N PRO A 10 -0.95 7.00 21.34
CA PRO A 10 -0.46 6.85 22.71
C PRO A 10 -0.37 5.39 23.17
N THR A 11 -1.11 4.47 22.53
CA THR A 11 -1.17 3.06 22.92
C THR A 11 -0.03 2.23 22.27
N CYS A 12 0.24 2.41 20.98
CA CYS A 12 1.19 1.56 20.25
C CYS A 12 2.40 2.32 19.68
N GLY A 13 2.42 3.65 19.79
CA GLY A 13 3.51 4.48 19.29
C GLY A 13 3.58 4.65 17.76
N GLN A 14 2.68 4.01 17.00
CA GLN A 14 2.62 4.19 15.54
C GLN A 14 2.27 5.63 15.18
N THR A 15 2.81 6.10 14.06
CA THR A 15 2.60 7.47 13.58
C THR A 15 1.67 7.49 12.37
N PHE A 16 0.86 8.54 12.26
CA PHE A 16 -0.15 8.71 11.21
C PHE A 16 -0.23 10.18 10.79
N VAL A 17 -0.64 10.40 9.55
CA VAL A 17 -0.85 11.74 8.98
C VAL A 17 -2.11 12.44 9.51
N ALA A 18 -3.04 11.67 10.09
CA ALA A 18 -4.27 12.20 10.69
C ALA A 18 -4.39 11.78 12.16
N VAL A 19 -4.93 12.68 12.98
CA VAL A 19 -5.21 12.42 14.40
C VAL A 19 -6.26 11.32 14.52
N ASN A 20 -6.08 10.42 15.49
CA ASN A 20 -7.00 9.31 15.78
C ASN A 20 -7.30 8.41 14.58
N MET A 21 -6.33 8.21 13.69
CA MET A 21 -6.46 7.29 12.54
C MET A 21 -6.84 5.88 13.03
N PRO A 22 -7.94 5.28 12.53
CA PRO A 22 -8.31 3.92 12.88
C PRO A 22 -7.21 2.92 12.49
N HIS A 23 -6.72 2.15 13.45
CA HIS A 23 -5.68 1.15 13.26
C HIS A 23 -5.75 0.08 14.34
N SER A 24 -5.06 -1.05 14.12
CA SER A 24 -4.84 -2.05 15.15
C SER A 24 -3.57 -1.73 15.93
N CYS A 25 -3.67 -1.63 17.24
CA CYS A 25 -2.51 -1.51 18.11
C CYS A 25 -1.83 -2.87 18.43
N ALA A 26 -2.48 -3.99 18.06
CA ALA A 26 -1.91 -5.31 18.26
C ALA A 26 -0.84 -5.58 17.20
N VAL A 27 0.38 -5.82 17.64
CA VAL A 27 1.51 -6.24 16.81
C VAL A 27 1.68 -7.76 16.94
N ARG A 28 2.01 -8.42 15.84
CA ARG A 28 2.31 -9.86 15.80
C ARG A 28 3.71 -10.09 15.26
N PRO A 29 4.34 -11.21 15.62
CA PRO A 29 5.61 -11.60 15.01
C PRO A 29 5.41 -11.89 13.51
N ILE A 30 6.40 -11.58 12.70
CA ILE A 30 6.36 -11.79 11.25
C ILE A 30 6.20 -13.26 10.88
N GLU A 31 6.73 -14.16 11.69
CA GLU A 31 6.67 -15.62 11.53
C GLU A 31 5.22 -16.12 11.52
N ALA A 32 4.32 -15.44 12.22
CA ALA A 32 2.89 -15.75 12.19
C ALA A 32 2.27 -15.58 10.78
N HIS A 33 2.94 -14.85 9.89
CA HIS A 33 2.52 -14.64 8.51
C HIS A 33 3.30 -15.46 7.50
N LEU A 34 4.60 -15.60 7.67
CA LEU A 34 5.47 -16.28 6.69
C LEU A 34 5.52 -17.80 6.90
N GLY A 35 5.11 -18.29 8.09
CA GLY A 35 5.32 -19.67 8.49
C GLY A 35 6.80 -19.98 8.69
N ASP A 36 7.12 -21.29 8.76
CA ASP A 36 8.48 -21.77 9.01
C ASP A 36 9.29 -22.03 7.73
N GLY A 37 8.70 -21.76 6.54
CA GLY A 37 9.34 -22.04 5.25
C GLY A 37 10.37 -20.96 4.88
N PRO A 38 11.61 -21.36 4.50
CA PRO A 38 12.65 -20.40 4.13
C PRO A 38 12.35 -19.65 2.83
N GLU A 39 11.57 -20.24 1.92
CA GLU A 39 11.30 -19.67 0.59
C GLU A 39 10.52 -18.36 0.70
N LEU A 40 9.40 -18.35 1.44
CA LEU A 40 8.62 -17.12 1.60
C LEU A 40 9.36 -16.07 2.43
N ARG A 41 10.23 -16.50 3.33
CA ARG A 41 11.10 -15.59 4.08
C ARG A 41 12.09 -14.89 3.14
N ALA A 42 12.70 -15.59 2.22
CA ALA A 42 13.61 -15.01 1.24
C ALA A 42 12.89 -14.01 0.31
N VAL A 43 11.69 -14.34 -0.16
CA VAL A 43 10.84 -13.41 -0.95
C VAL A 43 10.51 -12.16 -0.14
N TYR A 44 10.16 -12.32 1.13
CA TYR A 44 9.88 -11.21 2.02
C TYR A 44 11.11 -10.30 2.21
N ASP A 45 12.26 -10.89 2.53
CA ASP A 45 13.50 -10.14 2.75
C ASP A 45 13.91 -9.38 1.47
N ARG A 46 13.73 -10.00 0.30
CA ARG A 46 13.95 -9.37 -1.00
C ARG A 46 13.00 -8.20 -1.25
N LEU A 47 11.71 -8.37 -0.92
CA LEU A 47 10.72 -7.30 -1.03
C LEU A 47 11.08 -6.12 -0.11
N VAL A 48 11.43 -6.39 1.15
CA VAL A 48 11.81 -5.34 2.11
C VAL A 48 13.04 -4.57 1.61
N ALA A 49 14.05 -5.27 1.06
CA ALA A 49 15.21 -4.63 0.46
C ALA A 49 14.83 -3.70 -0.71
N ALA A 50 13.83 -4.08 -1.52
CA ALA A 50 13.33 -3.30 -2.65
C ALA A 50 12.53 -2.05 -2.25
N LEU A 51 12.13 -1.90 -0.97
CA LEU A 51 11.44 -0.69 -0.49
C LEU A 51 12.34 0.56 -0.45
N GLY A 52 13.62 0.42 -0.67
CA GLY A 52 14.54 1.54 -0.91
C GLY A 52 14.92 2.35 0.35
N GLY A 53 15.03 1.71 1.52
CA GLY A 53 15.52 2.33 2.75
C GLY A 53 14.60 2.12 3.96
N PRO A 54 14.85 2.79 5.08
CA PRO A 54 14.12 2.57 6.33
C PRO A 54 12.62 2.79 6.17
N VAL A 55 11.83 1.89 6.73
CA VAL A 55 10.36 1.94 6.80
C VAL A 55 9.89 1.53 8.18
N THR A 56 8.74 2.01 8.59
CA THR A 56 8.04 1.45 9.74
C THR A 56 7.20 0.28 9.28
N GLU A 57 7.52 -0.90 9.80
CA GLU A 57 6.75 -2.11 9.58
C GLU A 57 5.68 -2.26 10.66
N ASN A 58 4.48 -2.62 10.25
CA ASN A 58 3.39 -2.95 11.17
C ASN A 58 2.75 -4.28 10.78
N VAL A 59 2.92 -5.28 11.64
CA VAL A 59 2.42 -6.64 11.45
C VAL A 59 1.15 -6.81 12.28
N THR A 60 0.01 -6.94 11.62
CA THR A 60 -1.30 -7.18 12.26
C THR A 60 -1.78 -8.62 12.02
N LYS A 61 -2.96 -8.98 12.48
CA LYS A 61 -3.53 -10.33 12.28
C LYS A 61 -3.67 -10.71 10.79
N SER A 62 -3.97 -9.76 9.92
CA SER A 62 -4.37 -10.04 8.52
C SER A 62 -3.44 -9.45 7.47
N ARG A 63 -2.44 -8.66 7.85
CA ARG A 63 -1.56 -7.99 6.89
C ARG A 63 -0.28 -7.48 7.51
N ILE A 64 0.71 -7.28 6.67
CA ILE A 64 1.92 -6.51 6.95
C ILE A 64 1.83 -5.20 6.18
N THR A 65 2.14 -4.08 6.80
CA THR A 65 2.14 -2.78 6.13
C THR A 65 3.47 -2.07 6.33
N PHE A 66 3.93 -1.43 5.27
CA PHE A 66 5.13 -0.61 5.26
C PHE A 66 4.75 0.85 5.10
N GLN A 67 5.29 1.70 5.94
CA GLN A 67 5.03 3.14 5.89
C GLN A 67 6.30 3.97 6.07
N THR A 68 6.28 5.14 5.47
CA THR A 68 7.13 6.27 5.81
C THR A 68 6.28 7.29 6.58
N ARG A 69 5.79 8.35 5.96
CA ARG A 69 4.78 9.22 6.59
C ARG A 69 3.37 8.63 6.53
N MET A 70 3.04 7.94 5.42
CA MET A 70 1.82 7.14 5.29
C MET A 70 2.14 5.74 4.74
N ARG A 71 1.18 4.85 4.85
CA ARG A 71 1.30 3.49 4.30
C ARG A 71 1.36 3.57 2.78
N PHE A 72 2.35 2.92 2.19
CA PHE A 72 2.55 2.93 0.74
C PHE A 72 2.68 1.54 0.14
N ALA A 73 3.06 0.55 0.94
CA ALA A 73 3.19 -0.84 0.51
C ALA A 73 2.79 -1.80 1.63
N GLY A 74 2.65 -3.07 1.30
CA GLY A 74 2.34 -4.10 2.28
C GLY A 74 2.21 -5.48 1.67
N ILE A 75 1.75 -6.42 2.51
CA ILE A 75 1.41 -7.79 2.14
C ILE A 75 0.01 -8.07 2.68
N ASP A 76 -0.93 -8.36 1.80
CA ASP A 76 -2.27 -8.81 2.17
C ASP A 76 -2.21 -10.31 2.49
N SER A 77 -2.88 -10.74 3.55
CA SER A 77 -3.05 -12.12 4.01
C SER A 77 -2.12 -13.15 3.35
N PRO A 78 -0.98 -13.49 3.95
CA PRO A 78 -0.02 -14.41 3.38
C PRO A 78 -0.68 -15.73 2.97
N ARG A 79 -0.25 -16.28 1.86
CA ARG A 79 -0.67 -17.59 1.37
C ARG A 79 0.46 -18.57 1.64
N ARG A 80 0.16 -19.87 1.56
CA ARG A 80 1.17 -20.91 1.82
C ARG A 80 2.29 -20.94 0.77
N ASP A 81 1.99 -20.50 -0.45
CA ASP A 81 2.84 -20.65 -1.63
C ASP A 81 3.27 -19.29 -2.23
N HIS A 82 2.77 -18.17 -1.72
CA HIS A 82 3.13 -16.84 -2.23
C HIS A 82 2.76 -15.72 -1.26
N LEU A 83 3.39 -14.58 -1.44
CA LEU A 83 2.99 -13.31 -0.83
C LEU A 83 2.12 -12.55 -1.84
N LEU A 84 0.97 -12.05 -1.39
CA LEU A 84 0.20 -11.07 -2.15
C LEU A 84 0.65 -9.67 -1.71
N ALA A 85 1.71 -9.18 -2.35
CA ALA A 85 2.22 -7.85 -2.08
C ALA A 85 1.31 -6.77 -2.68
N ASN A 86 1.24 -5.63 -2.02
CA ASN A 86 0.51 -4.47 -2.52
C ASN A 86 1.36 -3.20 -2.42
N PHE A 87 1.06 -2.24 -3.29
CA PHE A 87 1.66 -0.90 -3.27
C PHE A 87 0.67 0.13 -3.78
N VAL A 88 0.85 1.40 -3.36
CA VAL A 88 -0.09 2.49 -3.60
C VAL A 88 0.52 3.52 -4.55
N LEU A 89 -0.16 3.80 -5.65
CA LEU A 89 0.17 4.90 -6.54
C LEU A 89 -1.01 5.87 -6.65
N THR A 90 -0.78 7.01 -7.29
CA THR A 90 -1.83 8.02 -7.60
C THR A 90 -2.33 7.91 -9.04
N ARG A 91 -1.94 6.85 -9.73
CA ARG A 91 -2.35 6.46 -11.08
C ARG A 91 -2.48 4.94 -11.18
N PRO A 92 -3.31 4.42 -12.06
CA PRO A 92 -3.36 2.99 -12.32
C PRO A 92 -2.19 2.56 -13.23
N ILE A 93 -1.77 1.32 -13.06
CA ILE A 93 -0.87 0.62 -13.98
C ILE A 93 -1.66 -0.52 -14.61
N ASP A 94 -1.63 -0.61 -15.93
CA ASP A 94 -2.14 -1.77 -16.67
C ASP A 94 -0.96 -2.71 -16.98
N SER A 95 -0.92 -3.83 -16.26
CA SER A 95 0.14 -4.83 -16.42
C SER A 95 -0.42 -6.22 -16.12
N PRO A 96 -0.11 -7.23 -16.97
CA PRO A 96 -0.54 -8.61 -16.74
C PRO A 96 0.06 -9.25 -15.47
N ARG A 97 1.08 -8.64 -14.88
CA ARG A 97 1.66 -9.07 -13.59
C ARG A 97 0.77 -8.78 -12.41
N LEU A 98 -0.14 -7.82 -12.54
CA LEU A 98 -0.97 -7.40 -11.43
C LEU A 98 -2.18 -8.33 -11.25
N ALA A 99 -2.34 -8.82 -10.04
CA ALA A 99 -3.50 -9.63 -9.66
C ALA A 99 -4.78 -8.80 -9.57
N SER A 100 -4.67 -7.53 -9.16
CA SER A 100 -5.76 -6.57 -9.16
C SER A 100 -5.25 -5.14 -8.96
N VAL A 101 -6.08 -4.19 -9.40
CA VAL A 101 -5.90 -2.75 -9.11
C VAL A 101 -7.21 -2.22 -8.57
N ASP A 102 -7.21 -1.70 -7.34
CA ASP A 102 -8.38 -1.15 -6.67
C ASP A 102 -8.26 0.37 -6.54
N TYR A 103 -9.32 1.09 -6.92
CA TYR A 103 -9.41 2.53 -6.75
C TYR A 103 -9.87 2.92 -5.34
N ILE A 104 -9.11 3.79 -4.71
CA ILE A 104 -9.42 4.42 -3.42
C ILE A 104 -9.51 5.93 -3.62
N PRO A 105 -10.70 6.53 -3.50
CA PRO A 105 -10.85 7.97 -3.70
C PRO A 105 -9.91 8.81 -2.81
N PRO A 106 -9.47 9.96 -3.27
CA PRO A 106 -9.85 10.64 -4.53
C PRO A 106 -8.95 10.31 -5.72
N TYR A 107 -7.84 9.60 -5.55
CA TYR A 107 -6.87 9.30 -6.62
C TYR A 107 -5.84 8.23 -6.23
N TYR A 108 -6.10 7.41 -5.23
CA TYR A 108 -5.18 6.32 -4.88
C TYR A 108 -5.57 5.03 -5.58
N TYR A 109 -4.57 4.27 -5.99
CA TYR A 109 -4.72 2.96 -6.63
C TYR A 109 -3.87 1.95 -5.88
N VAL A 110 -4.52 0.92 -5.34
CA VAL A 110 -3.84 -0.20 -4.67
C VAL A 110 -3.63 -1.30 -5.68
N HIS A 111 -2.38 -1.51 -6.05
CA HIS A 111 -1.93 -2.55 -6.96
C HIS A 111 -1.54 -3.78 -6.17
N ARG A 112 -1.93 -4.97 -6.63
CA ARG A 112 -1.53 -6.24 -6.00
C ARG A 112 -0.75 -7.10 -6.99
N VAL A 113 0.32 -7.70 -6.49
CA VAL A 113 1.20 -8.60 -7.26
C VAL A 113 1.47 -9.86 -6.45
N ARG A 114 1.49 -11.02 -7.12
CA ARG A 114 1.89 -12.30 -6.50
C ARG A 114 3.40 -12.43 -6.56
N LEU A 115 3.99 -12.79 -5.43
CA LEU A 115 5.42 -13.04 -5.30
C LEU A 115 5.60 -14.45 -4.71
N ALA A 116 6.04 -15.40 -5.51
CA ALA A 116 6.28 -16.77 -5.12
C ALA A 116 7.77 -17.09 -4.97
N ARG A 117 8.63 -16.33 -5.67
CA ARG A 117 10.08 -16.49 -5.69
C ARG A 117 10.76 -15.13 -5.57
N GLU A 118 12.01 -15.12 -5.16
CA GLU A 118 12.80 -13.89 -5.04
C GLU A 118 12.91 -13.12 -6.36
N ASP A 119 13.01 -13.82 -7.50
CA ASP A 119 13.09 -13.22 -8.84
C ASP A 119 11.80 -12.49 -9.25
N ASP A 120 10.67 -12.73 -8.57
CA ASP A 120 9.44 -11.98 -8.79
C ASP A 120 9.58 -10.53 -8.29
N VAL A 121 10.57 -10.25 -7.43
CA VAL A 121 10.96 -8.90 -6.99
C VAL A 121 12.06 -8.38 -7.91
N ASP A 122 11.68 -8.05 -9.11
CA ASP A 122 12.57 -7.59 -10.18
C ASP A 122 12.70 -6.05 -10.25
N GLY A 123 13.38 -5.57 -11.29
CA GLY A 123 13.59 -4.14 -11.50
C GLY A 123 12.30 -3.37 -11.76
N GLU A 124 11.30 -3.97 -12.43
CA GLU A 124 10.01 -3.32 -12.69
C GLU A 124 9.23 -3.10 -11.39
N LEU A 125 9.10 -4.14 -10.56
CA LEU A 125 8.45 -4.02 -9.26
C LEU A 125 9.21 -3.04 -8.35
N THR A 126 10.54 -3.07 -8.36
CA THR A 126 11.38 -2.14 -7.59
C THR A 126 11.12 -0.68 -7.99
N ALA A 127 10.94 -0.40 -9.29
CA ALA A 127 10.60 0.94 -9.78
C ALA A 127 9.21 1.39 -9.29
N TRP A 128 8.21 0.49 -9.30
CA TRP A 128 6.87 0.78 -8.76
C TRP A 128 6.90 1.03 -7.25
N LEU A 129 7.68 0.25 -6.52
CA LEU A 129 7.86 0.45 -5.07
C LEU A 129 8.55 1.77 -4.75
N ALA A 130 9.52 2.19 -5.57
CA ALA A 130 10.18 3.48 -5.41
C ALA A 130 9.21 4.66 -5.64
N GLU A 131 8.34 4.58 -6.65
CA GLU A 131 7.26 5.56 -6.87
C GLU A 131 6.26 5.54 -5.70
N SER A 132 5.86 4.36 -5.26
CA SER A 132 4.95 4.18 -4.14
C SER A 132 5.53 4.75 -2.83
N ARG A 133 6.82 4.60 -2.59
CA ARG A 133 7.50 5.22 -1.45
C ARG A 133 7.39 6.74 -1.47
N GLN A 134 7.52 7.37 -2.64
CA GLN A 134 7.32 8.81 -2.76
C GLN A 134 5.88 9.23 -2.42
N VAL A 135 4.88 8.38 -2.72
CA VAL A 135 3.51 8.56 -2.23
C VAL A 135 3.47 8.43 -0.71
N GLY A 136 4.17 7.45 -0.14
CA GLY A 136 4.35 7.28 1.30
C GLY A 136 4.95 8.50 1.98
N ASP A 137 5.93 9.13 1.35
CA ASP A 137 6.59 10.37 1.79
C ASP A 137 5.71 11.63 1.59
N GLN A 138 4.51 11.46 1.03
CA GLN A 138 3.56 12.53 0.70
C GLN A 138 4.06 13.54 -0.35
N ARG A 139 5.00 13.15 -1.22
CA ARG A 139 5.48 14.00 -2.31
C ARG A 139 4.34 14.45 -3.22
N HIS A 140 3.39 13.56 -3.48
CA HIS A 140 2.18 13.86 -4.26
C HIS A 140 1.29 14.97 -3.65
N VAL A 141 1.43 15.28 -2.36
CA VAL A 141 0.68 16.37 -1.69
C VAL A 141 1.40 17.71 -1.86
N THR A 142 2.74 17.69 -1.85
CA THR A 142 3.58 18.89 -1.88
C THR A 142 3.98 19.31 -3.29
N ASP A 143 3.96 18.39 -4.26
CA ASP A 143 4.27 18.62 -5.65
C ASP A 143 2.97 18.85 -6.46
N PRO A 144 2.72 20.08 -6.98
CA PRO A 144 1.54 20.37 -7.77
C PRO A 144 1.52 19.65 -9.12
N GLU A 145 2.70 19.33 -9.68
CA GLU A 145 2.85 18.63 -10.96
C GLU A 145 2.76 17.09 -10.82
N TRP A 146 2.62 16.59 -9.59
CA TRP A 146 2.50 15.15 -9.37
C TRP A 146 1.25 14.59 -10.06
N PRO A 147 1.37 13.52 -10.86
CA PRO A 147 0.25 12.95 -11.60
C PRO A 147 -0.78 12.33 -10.66
N LYS A 148 -2.05 12.74 -10.77
CA LYS A 148 -3.18 12.22 -9.98
C LYS A 148 -4.33 11.89 -10.89
N VAL A 149 -4.59 10.60 -11.11
CA VAL A 149 -5.72 10.15 -11.92
C VAL A 149 -6.95 10.03 -11.01
N ARG A 150 -7.93 10.91 -11.20
CA ARG A 150 -9.13 10.99 -10.34
C ARG A 150 -10.29 10.15 -10.85
N GLN A 151 -10.29 9.80 -12.12
CA GLN A 151 -11.32 8.97 -12.74
C GLN A 151 -10.68 7.63 -13.11
N PRO A 152 -11.09 6.53 -12.44
CA PRO A 152 -10.54 5.22 -12.72
C PRO A 152 -10.97 4.73 -14.10
N PRO A 153 -10.08 4.12 -14.89
CA PRO A 153 -10.45 3.38 -16.09
C PRO A 153 -11.42 2.23 -15.77
N GLU A 154 -12.19 1.78 -16.77
CA GLU A 154 -13.20 0.73 -16.60
C GLU A 154 -12.64 -0.61 -16.07
N TRP A 155 -11.41 -0.94 -16.40
CA TRP A 155 -10.76 -2.18 -15.95
C TRP A 155 -10.31 -2.14 -14.48
N VAL A 156 -10.30 -0.96 -13.83
CA VAL A 156 -9.94 -0.82 -12.42
C VAL A 156 -11.12 -1.19 -11.55
N ARG A 157 -10.87 -1.97 -10.51
CA ARG A 157 -11.89 -2.32 -9.52
C ARG A 157 -12.28 -1.11 -8.69
N VAL A 158 -13.57 -0.79 -8.69
CA VAL A 158 -14.13 0.29 -7.88
C VAL A 158 -15.05 -0.31 -6.82
N PRO A 159 -14.87 -0.04 -5.52
CA PRO A 159 -15.79 -0.49 -4.49
C PRO A 159 -17.22 -0.07 -4.81
N ARG A 160 -18.21 -0.94 -4.53
CA ARG A 160 -19.62 -0.70 -4.90
C ARG A 160 -20.16 0.64 -4.42
N GLN A 161 -19.86 1.03 -3.17
CA GLN A 161 -20.28 2.31 -2.61
C GLN A 161 -19.65 3.51 -3.35
N VAL A 162 -18.41 3.38 -3.78
CA VAL A 162 -17.70 4.40 -4.58
C VAL A 162 -18.31 4.49 -5.98
N ALA A 163 -18.54 3.35 -6.63
CA ALA A 163 -19.17 3.32 -7.94
C ALA A 163 -20.57 3.93 -7.92
N ALA A 164 -21.36 3.66 -6.87
CA ALA A 164 -22.70 4.25 -6.69
C ALA A 164 -22.61 5.78 -6.48
N ALA A 165 -21.63 6.28 -5.75
CA ALA A 165 -21.42 7.72 -5.59
C ALA A 165 -21.06 8.40 -6.92
N ILE A 166 -20.13 7.81 -7.67
CA ILE A 166 -19.74 8.29 -9.01
C ILE A 166 -20.98 8.37 -9.94
N ALA A 167 -21.79 7.30 -9.95
CA ALA A 167 -23.00 7.23 -10.79
C ALA A 167 -24.04 8.30 -10.44
N ARG A 168 -24.10 8.75 -9.18
CA ARG A 168 -24.99 9.85 -8.76
C ARG A 168 -24.39 11.24 -8.96
N GLY A 169 -23.13 11.34 -9.38
CA GLY A 169 -22.41 12.62 -9.45
C GLY A 169 -21.93 13.14 -8.10
N ASP A 170 -21.94 12.30 -7.06
CA ASP A 170 -21.42 12.64 -5.74
C ASP A 170 -19.89 12.67 -5.73
N ASP A 171 -19.30 13.41 -4.77
CA ASP A 171 -17.84 13.37 -4.56
C ASP A 171 -17.44 12.02 -3.95
N PRO A 172 -16.77 11.13 -4.72
CA PRO A 172 -16.41 9.80 -4.26
C PRO A 172 -15.40 9.81 -3.10
N SER A 173 -14.70 10.92 -2.87
CA SER A 173 -13.74 11.05 -1.76
C SER A 173 -14.43 11.11 -0.39
N ARG A 174 -15.74 11.35 -0.36
CA ARG A 174 -16.56 11.41 0.86
C ARG A 174 -17.22 10.08 1.22
N VAL A 175 -17.04 9.06 0.41
CA VAL A 175 -17.56 7.70 0.68
C VAL A 175 -16.69 7.04 1.74
N ARG A 176 -17.29 6.62 2.84
CA ARG A 176 -16.65 5.93 3.97
C ARG A 176 -17.00 4.45 3.99
#